data_4c933db5b4318f054886dffcde0f6a57
#
_entry.id   4c933db5b4318f054886dffcde0f6a57
#
_cell.length_a   1.000
_cell.length_b   1.000
_cell.length_c   1.000
_cell.angle_alpha   90.00
_cell.angle_beta   90.00
_cell.angle_gamma   90.00
#
_symmetry.space_group_name_H-M   'P 1'
#
loop_
_entity.id
_entity.type
_entity.pdbx_description
1 polymer ?
#
loop_
_entity_poly.entity_id
_entity_poly.type
_entity_poly.pdbx_seq_one_letter_code
_entity_poly.pdbx_strand_id
1 'polypeptide(L)'
;DTNADCTLSPVVTDAVDRLQRAHANFSVSGTFLKESSAERAFISSSLAAGDETGSLTYLNVSNSGSSQTIWAPQGPTLSACDLHRVYVLSIETRAKVAGRSTSILHLRPRDGLRLGYRLAIDDISGLILRSESLGGDGRLLERHEYASVSIKPNDAAEVTQFSQADEKAEITLMQDLELVGLPLGYRGRLARGSEQRALFVSDGIASATVVFEPLPNGLSPGEGAARRGATLTYSRGSIVGGAGVLITVIGEVPLPAARLIADAVRVVPRR
;
A
#
# COMPACT_ATOMS: atom_id res chain seq x y z
N ASP A 1 5.17 16.56 -21.79
CA ASP A 1 5.29 15.46 -22.80
C ASP A 1 5.40 14.11 -22.10
N THR A 2 4.28 13.53 -21.65
CA THR A 2 4.29 12.37 -20.75
C THR A 2 3.63 11.11 -21.33
N ASN A 3 3.38 11.02 -22.64
CA ASN A 3 2.64 9.91 -23.24
C ASN A 3 3.36 9.19 -24.40
N ALA A 4 4.63 9.44 -24.64
CA ALA A 4 5.42 8.67 -25.60
C ALA A 4 6.00 7.42 -24.91
N ASP A 5 5.68 6.23 -25.40
CA ASP A 5 6.24 4.91 -25.08
C ASP A 5 5.65 4.06 -23.94
N CYS A 6 4.36 4.16 -23.65
CA CYS A 6 3.70 3.12 -22.84
C CYS A 6 3.10 2.04 -23.74
N THR A 7 3.90 1.05 -24.13
CA THR A 7 3.44 -0.09 -24.95
C THR A 7 3.05 -1.25 -24.03
N LEU A 8 1.85 -1.20 -23.47
CA LEU A 8 1.26 -2.31 -22.72
C LEU A 8 0.26 -3.06 -23.59
N SER A 9 0.11 -4.36 -23.34
CA SER A 9 -0.97 -5.11 -24.00
C SER A 9 -2.33 -4.60 -23.52
N PRO A 10 -3.35 -4.55 -24.39
CA PRO A 10 -4.70 -4.13 -24.00
C PRO A 10 -5.26 -4.90 -22.81
N VAL A 11 -4.92 -6.20 -22.67
CA VAL A 11 -5.37 -7.05 -21.57
C VAL A 11 -4.81 -6.59 -20.22
N VAL A 12 -3.56 -6.14 -20.18
CA VAL A 12 -2.94 -5.59 -18.95
C VAL A 12 -3.58 -4.27 -18.59
N THR A 13 -3.76 -3.37 -19.56
CA THR A 13 -4.39 -2.07 -19.34
C THR A 13 -5.82 -2.24 -18.81
N ASP A 14 -6.63 -3.07 -19.45
CA ASP A 14 -8.00 -3.35 -19.03
C ASP A 14 -8.06 -3.94 -17.60
N ALA A 15 -7.15 -4.85 -17.25
CA ALA A 15 -7.08 -5.43 -15.91
C ALA A 15 -6.77 -4.37 -14.85
N VAL A 16 -5.82 -3.45 -15.09
CA VAL A 16 -5.51 -2.34 -14.19
C VAL A 16 -6.68 -1.38 -14.07
N ASP A 17 -7.33 -1.04 -15.18
CA ASP A 17 -8.48 -0.12 -15.18
C ASP A 17 -9.69 -0.70 -14.44
N ARG A 18 -9.95 -2.01 -14.58
CA ARG A 18 -10.99 -2.70 -13.80
C ARG A 18 -10.66 -2.68 -12.31
N LEU A 19 -9.43 -2.98 -11.96
CA LEU A 19 -8.94 -2.99 -10.59
C LEU A 19 -9.11 -1.63 -9.92
N GLN A 20 -8.80 -0.52 -10.61
CA GLN A 20 -8.98 0.83 -10.09
C GLN A 20 -10.44 1.18 -9.79
N ARG A 21 -11.38 0.70 -10.61
CA ARG A 21 -12.81 1.00 -10.46
C ARG A 21 -13.54 0.03 -9.52
N ALA A 22 -12.92 -1.09 -9.17
CA ALA A 22 -13.57 -2.18 -8.47
C ALA A 22 -14.20 -1.75 -7.14
N HIS A 23 -13.44 -1.04 -6.31
CA HIS A 23 -13.91 -0.62 -4.97
C HIS A 23 -14.98 0.44 -5.00
N ALA A 24 -15.04 1.28 -6.02
CA ALA A 24 -16.12 2.25 -6.17
C ALA A 24 -17.45 1.57 -6.57
N ASN A 25 -17.34 0.45 -7.31
CA ASN A 25 -18.49 -0.18 -7.94
C ASN A 25 -19.03 -1.41 -7.19
N PHE A 26 -18.24 -1.99 -6.27
CA PHE A 26 -18.61 -3.23 -5.61
C PHE A 26 -18.28 -3.20 -4.12
N SER A 27 -19.21 -3.70 -3.31
CA SER A 27 -18.95 -4.09 -1.93
C SER A 27 -18.46 -5.52 -1.87
N VAL A 28 -17.58 -5.83 -0.91
CA VAL A 28 -17.03 -7.16 -0.72
C VAL A 28 -17.10 -7.58 0.74
N SER A 29 -17.48 -8.82 0.99
CA SER A 29 -17.42 -9.43 2.32
C SER A 29 -17.01 -10.89 2.18
N GLY A 30 -16.37 -11.44 3.21
CA GLY A 30 -15.95 -12.83 3.17
C GLY A 30 -14.94 -13.17 4.24
N THR A 31 -14.39 -14.38 4.13
CA THR A 31 -13.30 -14.84 4.97
C THR A 31 -12.07 -15.03 4.11
N PHE A 32 -10.95 -14.44 4.50
CA PHE A 32 -9.67 -14.67 3.85
C PHE A 32 -8.63 -15.25 4.80
N LEU A 33 -7.72 -16.01 4.24
CA LEU A 33 -6.51 -16.49 4.89
C LEU A 33 -5.42 -15.43 4.73
N LYS A 34 -4.85 -14.99 5.85
CA LYS A 34 -3.58 -14.26 5.90
C LYS A 34 -2.46 -15.25 6.24
N GLU A 35 -1.42 -15.29 5.45
CA GLU A 35 -0.28 -16.19 5.64
C GLU A 35 1.05 -15.46 5.40
N SER A 36 1.96 -15.59 6.36
CA SER A 36 3.34 -15.11 6.27
C SER A 36 4.27 -16.07 6.99
N SER A 37 5.57 -15.81 6.99
CA SER A 37 6.53 -16.59 7.80
C SER A 37 6.30 -16.48 9.30
N ALA A 38 5.60 -15.46 9.76
CA ALA A 38 5.38 -15.14 11.17
C ALA A 38 3.95 -15.44 11.67
N GLU A 39 2.98 -15.57 10.76
CA GLU A 39 1.57 -15.63 11.12
C GLU A 39 0.75 -16.40 10.08
N ARG A 40 -0.23 -17.16 10.56
CA ARG A 40 -1.30 -17.75 9.75
C ARG A 40 -2.62 -17.54 10.46
N ALA A 41 -3.54 -16.78 9.85
CA ALA A 41 -4.82 -16.43 10.46
C ALA A 41 -5.95 -16.43 9.43
N PHE A 42 -7.16 -16.83 9.85
CA PHE A 42 -8.40 -16.58 9.12
C PHE A 42 -9.03 -15.29 9.62
N ILE A 43 -9.44 -14.43 8.68
CA ILE A 43 -9.98 -13.11 8.98
C ILE A 43 -11.29 -12.94 8.22
N SER A 44 -12.36 -12.60 8.94
CA SER A 44 -13.61 -12.14 8.34
C SER A 44 -13.48 -10.67 7.97
N SER A 45 -13.87 -10.31 6.76
CA SER A 45 -13.81 -8.95 6.26
C SER A 45 -15.12 -8.49 5.67
N SER A 46 -15.38 -7.19 5.77
CA SER A 46 -16.48 -6.51 5.08
C SER A 46 -16.08 -5.10 4.72
N LEU A 47 -16.26 -4.74 3.46
CA LEU A 47 -15.98 -3.43 2.90
C LEU A 47 -17.16 -3.02 2.02
N ALA A 48 -17.79 -1.89 2.30
CA ALA A 48 -18.82 -1.32 1.44
C ALA A 48 -18.18 -0.66 0.20
N ALA A 49 -18.97 -0.55 -0.87
CA ALA A 49 -18.51 0.10 -2.09
C ALA A 49 -18.25 1.59 -1.82
N GLY A 50 -17.10 2.09 -2.26
CA GLY A 50 -16.69 3.47 -2.04
C GLY A 50 -16.09 3.77 -0.65
N ASP A 51 -16.15 2.84 0.30
CA ASP A 51 -15.55 3.03 1.61
C ASP A 51 -14.03 2.80 1.58
N GLU A 52 -13.30 3.66 2.27
CA GLU A 52 -11.86 3.50 2.50
C GLU A 52 -11.55 2.55 3.68
N THR A 53 -12.54 2.30 4.53
CA THR A 53 -12.38 1.51 5.76
C THR A 53 -13.36 0.35 5.80
N GLY A 54 -12.84 -0.84 6.06
CA GLY A 54 -13.64 -2.05 6.26
C GLY A 54 -13.54 -2.59 7.67
N SER A 55 -14.41 -3.53 8.03
CA SER A 55 -14.30 -4.27 9.27
C SER A 55 -13.48 -5.54 9.08
N LEU A 56 -12.57 -5.82 10.02
CA LEU A 56 -11.80 -7.06 10.09
C LEU A 56 -11.98 -7.73 11.43
N THR A 57 -12.24 -9.04 11.44
CA THR A 57 -12.36 -9.83 12.66
C THR A 57 -11.48 -11.08 12.53
N TYR A 58 -10.50 -11.24 13.42
CA TYR A 58 -9.67 -12.44 13.49
C TYR A 58 -10.49 -13.61 14.08
N LEU A 59 -10.56 -14.73 13.36
CA LEU A 59 -11.40 -15.88 13.72
C LEU A 59 -10.67 -16.90 14.59
N ASN A 60 -9.33 -16.93 14.58
CA ASN A 60 -8.51 -18.00 15.18
C ASN A 60 -7.62 -17.52 16.34
N VAL A 61 -7.90 -16.37 16.93
CA VAL A 61 -7.09 -15.81 18.03
C VAL A 61 -7.93 -15.77 19.30
N SER A 62 -7.38 -16.24 20.41
CA SER A 62 -8.04 -16.29 21.73
C SER A 62 -8.44 -14.93 22.30
N ASN A 63 -8.03 -13.85 21.66
CA ASN A 63 -8.51 -12.48 21.87
C ASN A 63 -9.13 -11.99 20.56
N SER A 64 -10.41 -12.26 20.39
CA SER A 64 -11.22 -11.70 19.30
C SER A 64 -11.45 -10.21 19.54
N GLY A 65 -10.46 -9.39 19.18
CA GLY A 65 -10.59 -7.95 19.08
C GLY A 65 -11.10 -7.59 17.69
N SER A 66 -12.26 -6.99 17.58
CA SER A 66 -12.65 -6.30 16.35
C SER A 66 -11.77 -5.04 16.23
N SER A 67 -10.83 -5.00 15.30
CA SER A 67 -10.16 -3.78 14.97
C SER A 67 -10.76 -3.23 13.67
N GLN A 68 -11.21 -2.00 13.70
CA GLN A 68 -11.43 -1.22 12.48
C GLN A 68 -10.05 -0.89 11.94
N THR A 69 -9.56 -1.68 11.03
CA THR A 69 -8.28 -1.41 10.37
C THR A 69 -8.55 -1.09 8.92
N ILE A 70 -7.94 -0.04 8.44
CA ILE A 70 -7.90 0.33 7.03
C ILE A 70 -7.20 -0.81 6.28
N TRP A 71 -7.95 -1.79 5.84
CA TRP A 71 -7.48 -2.79 4.92
C TRP A 71 -8.53 -3.03 3.85
N ALA A 72 -8.37 -2.32 2.78
CA ALA A 72 -8.80 -2.78 1.49
C ALA A 72 -7.52 -3.10 0.74
N PRO A 73 -7.40 -4.23 0.04
CA PRO A 73 -6.44 -4.33 -1.04
C PRO A 73 -6.90 -3.31 -2.09
N GLN A 74 -6.48 -2.07 -1.88
CA GLN A 74 -6.78 -1.00 -2.80
C GLN A 74 -6.06 -1.33 -4.08
N GLY A 75 -6.80 -1.31 -5.18
CA GLY A 75 -6.20 -1.38 -6.49
C GLY A 75 -5.16 -0.26 -6.67
N PRO A 76 -4.35 -0.34 -7.72
CA PRO A 76 -3.35 0.67 -7.99
C PRO A 76 -4.01 2.05 -8.07
N THR A 77 -3.42 3.04 -7.40
CA THR A 77 -3.86 4.43 -7.47
C THR A 77 -3.28 5.16 -8.68
N LEU A 78 -2.46 4.47 -9.49
CA LEU A 78 -1.80 4.98 -10.68
C LEU A 78 -2.29 4.25 -11.94
N SER A 79 -2.24 4.94 -13.08
CA SER A 79 -2.53 4.34 -14.38
C SER A 79 -1.61 3.16 -14.69
N ALA A 80 -2.00 2.27 -15.59
CA ALA A 80 -1.16 1.16 -16.04
C ALA A 80 0.20 1.65 -16.57
N CYS A 81 0.23 2.80 -17.23
CA CYS A 81 1.45 3.41 -17.74
C CYS A 81 2.37 3.94 -16.64
N ASP A 82 1.82 4.57 -15.62
CA ASP A 82 2.61 5.03 -14.46
C ASP A 82 3.21 3.85 -13.70
N LEU A 83 2.43 2.78 -13.49
CA LEU A 83 2.93 1.55 -12.90
C LEU A 83 4.03 0.91 -13.76
N HIS A 84 3.87 0.94 -15.10
CA HIS A 84 4.85 0.37 -16.02
C HIS A 84 6.22 1.06 -15.96
N ARG A 85 6.30 2.30 -15.51
CA ARG A 85 7.58 3.00 -15.30
C ARG A 85 8.44 2.33 -14.23
N VAL A 86 7.82 1.73 -13.21
CA VAL A 86 8.50 1.18 -12.04
C VAL A 86 8.34 -0.33 -11.88
N TYR A 87 7.37 -0.93 -12.61
CA TYR A 87 7.15 -2.38 -12.66
C TYR A 87 7.15 -2.90 -14.11
N VAL A 88 7.56 -4.14 -14.30
CA VAL A 88 7.21 -4.93 -15.48
C VAL A 88 5.88 -5.60 -15.20
N LEU A 89 4.86 -5.30 -16.00
CA LEU A 89 3.51 -5.83 -15.86
C LEU A 89 3.29 -6.98 -16.82
N SER A 90 2.71 -8.07 -16.34
CA SER A 90 2.24 -9.19 -17.15
C SER A 90 0.99 -9.82 -16.54
N ILE A 91 0.19 -10.52 -17.35
CA ILE A 91 -1.05 -11.12 -16.88
C ILE A 91 -1.10 -12.60 -17.29
N GLU A 92 -1.57 -13.43 -16.37
CA GLU A 92 -1.88 -14.83 -16.56
C GLU A 92 -3.39 -15.01 -16.37
N THR A 93 -4.06 -15.67 -17.33
CA THR A 93 -5.50 -15.91 -17.28
C THR A 93 -5.82 -17.32 -16.80
N ARG A 94 -7.12 -17.59 -16.46
CA ARG A 94 -7.65 -18.91 -16.10
C ARG A 94 -7.24 -19.44 -14.73
N ALA A 95 -7.01 -18.56 -13.75
CA ALA A 95 -6.94 -18.96 -12.36
C ALA A 95 -8.33 -18.96 -11.69
N LYS A 96 -8.43 -19.53 -10.50
CA LYS A 96 -9.65 -19.50 -9.68
C LYS A 96 -9.27 -19.19 -8.23
N VAL A 97 -10.06 -18.32 -7.57
CA VAL A 97 -9.98 -18.01 -6.14
C VAL A 97 -11.41 -17.96 -5.58
N ALA A 98 -11.66 -18.63 -4.47
CA ALA A 98 -12.98 -18.74 -3.83
C ALA A 98 -14.10 -19.16 -4.83
N GLY A 99 -13.78 -20.06 -5.77
CA GLY A 99 -14.69 -20.55 -6.80
C GLY A 99 -14.92 -19.60 -7.99
N ARG A 100 -14.34 -18.40 -7.98
CA ARG A 100 -14.51 -17.37 -9.01
C ARG A 100 -13.36 -17.38 -10.01
N SER A 101 -13.65 -17.09 -11.27
CA SER A 101 -12.63 -16.94 -12.32
C SER A 101 -11.83 -15.68 -12.09
N THR A 102 -10.52 -15.79 -12.18
CA THR A 102 -9.58 -14.69 -11.95
C THR A 102 -8.47 -14.67 -12.99
N SER A 103 -7.95 -13.48 -13.24
CA SER A 103 -6.69 -13.24 -13.94
C SER A 103 -5.63 -12.79 -12.94
N ILE A 104 -4.40 -13.28 -13.08
CA ILE A 104 -3.29 -12.94 -12.17
C ILE A 104 -2.45 -11.85 -12.81
N LEU A 105 -2.49 -10.66 -12.24
CA LEU A 105 -1.60 -9.56 -12.60
C LEU A 105 -0.28 -9.70 -11.83
N HIS A 106 0.81 -9.83 -12.55
CA HIS A 106 2.16 -9.85 -12.01
C HIS A 106 2.78 -8.46 -12.11
N LEU A 107 3.30 -7.96 -10.99
CA LEU A 107 4.04 -6.71 -10.90
C LEU A 107 5.47 -7.04 -10.44
N ARG A 108 6.39 -7.10 -11.38
CA ARG A 108 7.81 -7.34 -11.10
C ARG A 108 8.54 -5.99 -11.05
N PRO A 109 9.16 -5.62 -9.91
CA PRO A 109 9.89 -4.36 -9.80
C PRO A 109 11.00 -4.24 -10.86
N ARG A 110 11.22 -3.03 -11.34
CA ARG A 110 12.37 -2.70 -12.23
C ARG A 110 13.63 -2.34 -11.43
N ASP A 111 13.48 -2.14 -10.13
CA ASP A 111 14.56 -1.74 -9.20
C ASP A 111 14.50 -2.51 -7.87
N GLY A 112 15.46 -2.28 -6.99
CA GLY A 112 15.53 -2.87 -5.64
C GLY A 112 14.74 -2.08 -4.58
N LEU A 113 13.95 -1.08 -4.98
CA LEU A 113 13.24 -0.19 -4.06
C LEU A 113 11.78 -0.58 -3.85
N ARG A 114 11.33 -1.71 -4.43
CA ARG A 114 9.94 -2.18 -4.39
C ARG A 114 9.87 -3.67 -4.11
N LEU A 115 8.74 -4.08 -3.53
CA LEU A 115 8.34 -5.48 -3.49
C LEU A 115 7.72 -5.87 -4.84
N GLY A 116 7.78 -7.16 -5.18
CA GLY A 116 6.99 -7.71 -6.26
C GLY A 116 5.60 -8.09 -5.78
N TYR A 117 4.63 -8.16 -6.71
CA TYR A 117 3.26 -8.57 -6.37
C TYR A 117 2.70 -9.54 -7.40
N ARG A 118 1.83 -10.45 -6.93
CA ARG A 118 0.90 -11.24 -7.75
C ARG A 118 -0.50 -11.00 -7.22
N LEU A 119 -1.37 -10.41 -8.04
CA LEU A 119 -2.73 -10.05 -7.69
C LEU A 119 -3.71 -10.88 -8.51
N ALA A 120 -4.47 -11.78 -7.89
CA ALA A 120 -5.57 -12.47 -8.56
C ALA A 120 -6.80 -11.58 -8.54
N ILE A 121 -7.18 -11.09 -9.71
CA ILE A 121 -8.24 -10.13 -9.96
C ILE A 121 -9.47 -10.87 -10.46
N ASP A 122 -10.61 -10.69 -9.82
CA ASP A 122 -11.89 -11.25 -10.28
C ASP A 122 -12.24 -10.74 -11.67
N ASP A 123 -12.51 -11.64 -12.61
CA ASP A 123 -12.70 -11.28 -14.02
C ASP A 123 -13.97 -10.43 -14.27
N ILE A 124 -14.92 -10.43 -13.33
CA ILE A 124 -16.19 -9.69 -13.45
C ILE A 124 -16.10 -8.35 -12.70
N SER A 125 -15.75 -8.37 -11.42
CA SER A 125 -15.78 -7.17 -10.57
C SER A 125 -14.50 -6.37 -10.58
N GLY A 126 -13.36 -6.96 -10.95
CA GLY A 126 -12.04 -6.35 -10.82
C GLY A 126 -11.47 -6.36 -9.39
N LEU A 127 -12.19 -6.90 -8.40
CA LEU A 127 -11.72 -6.97 -7.01
C LEU A 127 -10.55 -7.94 -6.86
N ILE A 128 -9.60 -7.61 -6.00
CA ILE A 128 -8.48 -8.51 -5.66
C ILE A 128 -9.00 -9.61 -4.73
N LEU A 129 -8.94 -10.87 -5.17
CA LEU A 129 -9.32 -12.03 -4.38
C LEU A 129 -8.12 -12.76 -3.76
N ARG A 130 -6.91 -12.56 -4.31
CA ARG A 130 -5.65 -12.99 -3.72
C ARG A 130 -4.57 -11.96 -4.01
N SER A 131 -3.81 -11.61 -2.98
CA SER A 131 -2.64 -10.75 -3.04
C SER A 131 -1.45 -11.47 -2.46
N GLU A 132 -0.34 -11.47 -3.16
CA GLU A 132 0.95 -12.02 -2.72
C GLU A 132 2.02 -10.96 -2.85
N SER A 133 2.70 -10.66 -1.73
CA SER A 133 3.85 -9.74 -1.67
C SER A 133 5.14 -10.55 -1.72
N LEU A 134 6.04 -10.21 -2.64
CA LEU A 134 7.26 -10.95 -2.93
C LEU A 134 8.50 -10.11 -2.60
N GLY A 135 9.49 -10.73 -1.97
CA GLY A 135 10.80 -10.12 -1.76
C GLY A 135 11.58 -9.94 -3.07
N GLY A 136 12.68 -9.19 -3.02
CA GLY A 136 13.56 -8.99 -4.17
C GLY A 136 14.18 -10.28 -4.74
N ASP A 137 14.22 -11.34 -3.94
CA ASP A 137 14.63 -12.71 -4.33
C ASP A 137 13.46 -13.54 -4.89
N GLY A 138 12.26 -12.95 -5.03
CA GLY A 138 11.05 -13.63 -5.48
C GLY A 138 10.37 -14.50 -4.42
N ARG A 139 10.91 -14.56 -3.19
CA ARG A 139 10.31 -15.33 -2.10
C ARG A 139 9.01 -14.68 -1.63
N LEU A 140 7.99 -15.51 -1.38
CA LEU A 140 6.73 -15.06 -0.78
C LEU A 140 6.98 -14.52 0.64
N LEU A 141 6.60 -13.28 0.87
CA LEU A 141 6.66 -12.64 2.18
C LEU A 141 5.32 -12.74 2.90
N GLU A 142 4.23 -12.45 2.19
CA GLU A 142 2.89 -12.47 2.74
C GLU A 142 1.87 -12.79 1.64
N ARG A 143 0.80 -13.49 1.99
CA ARG A 143 -0.34 -13.81 1.13
C ARG A 143 -1.64 -13.55 1.86
N HIS A 144 -2.57 -12.90 1.15
CA HIS A 144 -3.97 -12.80 1.52
C HIS A 144 -4.80 -13.47 0.43
N GLU A 145 -5.67 -14.42 0.77
CA GLU A 145 -6.48 -15.14 -0.21
C GLU A 145 -7.87 -15.41 0.36
N TYR A 146 -8.90 -15.01 -0.36
CA TYR A 146 -10.29 -15.31 0.03
C TYR A 146 -10.55 -16.82 -0.04
N ALA A 147 -10.97 -17.38 1.08
CA ALA A 147 -11.53 -18.73 1.17
C ALA A 147 -13.01 -18.74 0.74
N SER A 148 -13.74 -17.68 1.12
CA SER A 148 -15.11 -17.43 0.69
C SER A 148 -15.30 -15.94 0.47
N VAL A 149 -16.10 -15.55 -0.54
CA VAL A 149 -16.33 -14.16 -0.89
C VAL A 149 -17.75 -13.94 -1.39
N SER A 150 -18.38 -12.87 -0.92
CA SER A 150 -19.62 -12.32 -1.46
C SER A 150 -19.32 -10.93 -2.03
N ILE A 151 -19.67 -10.73 -3.28
CA ILE A 151 -19.46 -9.48 -4.01
C ILE A 151 -20.84 -8.98 -4.45
N LYS A 152 -21.17 -7.72 -4.12
CA LYS A 152 -22.41 -7.08 -4.50
C LYS A 152 -22.12 -5.80 -5.28
N PRO A 153 -22.77 -5.59 -6.45
CA PRO A 153 -22.70 -4.29 -7.12
C PRO A 153 -23.21 -3.18 -6.20
N ASN A 154 -22.67 -1.99 -6.37
CA ASN A 154 -23.23 -0.80 -5.77
C ASN A 154 -24.48 -0.41 -6.58
N ASP A 155 -25.63 -0.35 -5.93
CA ASP A 155 -26.83 0.19 -6.56
C ASP A 155 -26.59 1.69 -6.79
N ALA A 156 -26.65 2.12 -8.05
CA ALA A 156 -26.12 3.37 -8.62
C ALA A 156 -26.71 4.70 -8.08
N ALA A 157 -26.85 4.87 -6.77
CA ALA A 157 -27.37 6.09 -6.16
C ALA A 157 -26.33 6.97 -5.47
N GLU A 158 -25.13 6.50 -5.14
CA GLU A 158 -24.08 7.32 -4.50
C GLU A 158 -22.69 6.96 -5.03
N VAL A 159 -22.41 7.35 -6.28
CA VAL A 159 -21.02 7.55 -6.67
C VAL A 159 -20.57 8.85 -6.00
N THR A 160 -20.13 8.73 -4.76
CA THR A 160 -19.30 9.80 -4.16
C THR A 160 -18.07 9.88 -5.04
N GLN A 161 -18.01 10.94 -5.86
CA GLN A 161 -16.81 11.22 -6.65
C GLN A 161 -15.66 11.24 -5.66
N PHE A 162 -14.75 10.28 -5.78
CA PHE A 162 -13.46 10.37 -5.12
C PHE A 162 -12.87 11.71 -5.57
N SER A 163 -12.94 12.70 -4.69
CA SER A 163 -12.20 13.92 -4.86
C SER A 163 -10.75 13.48 -4.96
N GLN A 164 -10.17 13.59 -6.15
CA GLN A 164 -8.73 13.61 -6.30
C GLN A 164 -8.29 14.77 -5.40
N ALA A 165 -7.94 14.42 -4.16
CA ALA A 165 -7.42 15.38 -3.21
C ALA A 165 -6.19 15.99 -3.87
N ASP A 166 -6.23 17.30 -4.01
CA ASP A 166 -5.31 18.19 -4.68
C ASP A 166 -3.87 17.64 -4.76
N GLU A 167 -3.46 17.30 -5.96
CA GLU A 167 -2.11 16.86 -6.32
C GLU A 167 -1.05 17.96 -6.11
N LYS A 168 -1.47 19.12 -5.58
CA LYS A 168 -0.66 20.33 -5.38
C LYS A 168 -0.66 20.88 -3.96
N ALA A 169 -1.13 20.12 -2.95
CA ALA A 169 -0.87 20.56 -1.59
C ALA A 169 0.64 20.42 -1.37
N GLU A 170 1.34 21.54 -1.40
CA GLU A 170 2.68 21.69 -0.87
C GLU A 170 2.64 21.14 0.56
N ILE A 171 3.29 19.97 0.78
CA ILE A 171 3.21 19.25 2.05
C ILE A 171 4.05 20.03 3.05
N THR A 172 3.45 21.02 3.68
CA THR A 172 4.03 21.68 4.85
C THR A 172 3.84 20.74 6.05
N LEU A 173 4.78 19.83 6.19
CA LEU A 173 4.91 18.99 7.36
C LEU A 173 5.36 19.83 8.53
N MET A 174 4.64 19.82 9.64
CA MET A 174 4.99 20.67 10.78
C MET A 174 5.80 21.89 10.30
N GLN A 175 5.61 23.06 10.73
CA GLN A 175 6.19 24.30 10.16
C GLN A 175 7.68 24.28 9.72
N ASP A 176 8.39 23.16 9.98
CA ASP A 176 9.83 23.00 9.80
C ASP A 176 10.26 21.68 9.09
N LEU A 177 9.36 20.91 8.45
CA LEU A 177 9.71 19.68 7.74
C LEU A 177 9.37 19.77 6.25
N GLU A 178 10.28 19.33 5.40
CA GLU A 178 10.15 19.27 3.95
C GLU A 178 10.40 17.84 3.47
N LEU A 179 9.65 17.40 2.46
CA LEU A 179 9.87 16.11 1.81
C LEU A 179 10.56 16.33 0.47
N VAL A 180 11.82 15.97 0.37
CA VAL A 180 12.65 16.20 -0.82
C VAL A 180 13.34 14.92 -1.26
N GLY A 181 13.18 14.56 -2.55
CA GLY A 181 13.96 13.48 -3.14
C GLY A 181 13.45 12.08 -2.83
N LEU A 182 12.13 11.87 -2.77
CA LEU A 182 11.55 10.52 -2.74
C LEU A 182 12.08 9.69 -3.92
N PRO A 183 12.22 8.36 -3.75
CA PRO A 183 12.58 7.48 -4.86
C PRO A 183 11.59 7.61 -6.02
N LEU A 184 12.07 7.41 -7.24
CA LEU A 184 11.25 7.49 -8.45
C LEU A 184 9.95 6.66 -8.28
N GLY A 185 8.81 7.28 -8.60
CA GLY A 185 7.48 6.66 -8.53
C GLY A 185 6.82 6.71 -7.15
N TYR A 186 7.55 7.02 -6.09
CA TYR A 186 6.94 7.27 -4.78
C TYR A 186 6.37 8.69 -4.69
N ARG A 187 5.18 8.81 -4.14
CA ARG A 187 4.51 10.09 -3.85
C ARG A 187 4.14 10.12 -2.37
N GLY A 188 4.25 11.30 -1.76
CA GLY A 188 3.91 11.51 -0.35
C GLY A 188 2.65 12.38 -0.20
N ARG A 189 1.86 12.12 0.83
CA ARG A 189 0.75 12.96 1.28
C ARG A 189 0.65 12.94 2.80
N LEU A 190 0.04 13.98 3.40
CA LEU A 190 -0.25 13.98 4.82
C LEU A 190 -1.22 12.84 5.18
N ALA A 191 -0.97 12.15 6.28
CA ALA A 191 -1.91 11.18 6.81
C ALA A 191 -3.12 11.92 7.42
N ARG A 192 -4.35 11.50 7.06
CA ARG A 192 -5.57 12.12 7.60
C ARG A 192 -5.62 11.93 9.12
N GLY A 193 -5.95 12.99 9.85
CA GLY A 193 -6.13 12.96 11.31
C GLY A 193 -4.84 12.85 12.14
N SER A 194 -3.66 13.01 11.54
CA SER A 194 -2.37 12.77 12.19
C SER A 194 -1.74 13.99 12.87
N GLU A 195 -2.47 15.10 13.07
CA GLU A 195 -1.89 16.34 13.63
C GLU A 195 -0.50 16.71 13.03
N GLN A 196 -0.31 16.46 11.73
CA GLN A 196 0.93 16.72 10.98
C GLN A 196 2.15 15.89 11.40
N ARG A 197 1.98 14.80 12.14
CA ARG A 197 3.09 13.94 12.60
C ARG A 197 3.31 12.68 11.78
N ALA A 198 2.50 12.43 10.76
CA ALA A 198 2.63 11.27 9.90
C ALA A 198 2.42 11.63 8.43
N LEU A 199 3.23 11.00 7.57
CA LEU A 199 3.11 11.03 6.13
C LEU A 199 2.73 9.65 5.62
N PHE A 200 1.89 9.64 4.61
CA PHE A 200 1.64 8.46 3.80
C PHE A 200 2.46 8.56 2.52
N VAL A 201 3.24 7.53 2.22
CA VAL A 201 4.07 7.45 1.00
C VAL A 201 3.66 6.21 0.22
N SER A 202 3.41 6.34 -1.08
CA SER A 202 3.01 5.20 -1.92
C SER A 202 3.62 5.31 -3.32
N ASP A 203 3.86 4.17 -3.95
CA ASP A 203 4.22 4.03 -5.37
C ASP A 203 3.03 3.61 -6.25
N GLY A 204 1.82 3.67 -5.67
CA GLY A 204 0.57 3.29 -6.32
C GLY A 204 0.12 1.85 -6.02
N ILE A 205 1.00 0.98 -5.55
CA ILE A 205 0.71 -0.40 -5.08
C ILE A 205 1.11 -0.54 -3.62
N ALA A 206 2.40 -0.40 -3.34
CA ALA A 206 2.94 -0.44 -1.99
C ALA A 206 2.75 0.90 -1.28
N SER A 207 2.65 0.84 0.04
CA SER A 207 2.56 2.03 0.86
C SER A 207 3.37 1.92 2.14
N ALA A 208 3.77 3.07 2.66
CA ALA A 208 4.38 3.21 3.96
C ALA A 208 3.87 4.46 4.67
N THR A 209 3.78 4.38 5.99
CA THR A 209 3.56 5.53 6.86
C THR A 209 4.90 5.95 7.46
N VAL A 210 5.20 7.23 7.39
CA VAL A 210 6.39 7.83 8.01
C VAL A 210 5.93 8.64 9.22
N VAL A 211 6.42 8.27 10.39
CA VAL A 211 6.09 8.91 11.68
C VAL A 211 7.30 9.68 12.18
N PHE A 212 7.05 10.85 12.76
CA PHE A 212 8.07 11.75 13.31
C PHE A 212 7.83 11.95 14.80
N GLU A 213 8.86 11.71 15.58
CA GLU A 213 8.81 11.84 17.04
C GLU A 213 10.11 12.47 17.56
N PRO A 214 10.08 13.16 18.70
CA PRO A 214 11.31 13.50 19.38
C PRO A 214 12.11 12.24 19.72
N LEU A 215 13.43 12.26 19.49
CA LEU A 215 14.30 11.16 19.90
C LEU A 215 14.22 11.01 21.42
N PRO A 216 13.83 9.85 21.96
CA PRO A 216 13.73 9.65 23.40
C PRO A 216 15.05 9.95 24.13
N ASN A 217 14.97 10.56 25.30
CA ASN A 217 16.13 10.86 26.13
C ASN A 217 16.91 9.58 26.46
N GLY A 218 18.23 9.63 26.32
CA GLY A 218 19.11 8.49 26.58
C GLY A 218 19.31 7.54 25.40
N LEU A 219 18.60 7.73 24.27
CA LEU A 219 18.90 7.02 23.03
C LEU A 219 19.94 7.78 22.21
N SER A 220 20.96 7.07 21.75
CA SER A 220 21.92 7.60 20.79
C SER A 220 21.34 7.55 19.38
N PRO A 221 21.73 8.49 18.50
CA PRO A 221 21.44 8.38 17.07
C PRO A 221 21.87 7.02 16.50
N GLY A 222 21.06 6.46 15.62
CA GLY A 222 21.33 5.16 15.03
C GLY A 222 20.14 4.70 14.18
N GLU A 223 20.26 3.53 13.57
CA GLU A 223 19.19 2.94 12.79
C GLU A 223 18.89 1.50 13.20
N GLY A 224 17.65 1.07 13.02
CA GLY A 224 17.21 -0.30 13.24
C GLY A 224 16.09 -0.66 12.28
N ALA A 225 15.96 -1.96 11.97
CA ALA A 225 14.90 -2.46 11.13
C ALA A 225 14.41 -3.82 11.61
N ALA A 226 13.10 -4.04 11.51
CA ALA A 226 12.46 -5.33 11.73
C ALA A 226 11.40 -5.57 10.64
N ARG A 227 11.23 -6.84 10.23
CA ARG A 227 10.24 -7.23 9.23
C ARG A 227 9.31 -8.30 9.77
N ARG A 228 8.01 -8.12 9.56
CA ARG A 228 6.98 -9.12 9.84
C ARG A 228 6.11 -9.29 8.59
N GLY A 229 6.20 -10.45 7.94
CA GLY A 229 5.55 -10.65 6.64
C GLY A 229 6.10 -9.67 5.60
N ALA A 230 5.21 -8.97 4.90
CA ALA A 230 5.56 -7.93 3.95
C ALA A 230 5.91 -6.59 4.62
N THR A 231 5.43 -6.34 5.84
CA THR A 231 5.61 -5.07 6.55
C THR A 231 7.02 -4.94 7.12
N LEU A 232 7.72 -3.89 6.73
CA LEU A 232 8.98 -3.43 7.32
C LEU A 232 8.69 -2.30 8.29
N THR A 233 9.29 -2.34 9.48
CA THR A 233 9.45 -1.19 10.36
C THR A 233 10.93 -0.81 10.35
N TYR A 234 11.24 0.40 9.93
CA TYR A 234 12.58 0.98 9.93
C TYR A 234 12.56 2.26 10.74
N SER A 235 13.46 2.38 11.70
CA SER A 235 13.57 3.58 12.52
C SER A 235 14.99 4.14 12.45
N ARG A 236 15.09 5.47 12.37
CA ARG A 236 16.36 6.20 12.39
C ARG A 236 16.28 7.38 13.34
N GLY A 237 17.17 7.40 14.34
CA GLY A 237 17.44 8.55 15.20
C GLY A 237 18.53 9.42 14.59
N SER A 238 18.29 10.73 14.56
CA SER A 238 19.24 11.73 14.06
C SER A 238 19.22 12.97 14.96
N ILE A 239 20.30 13.73 14.98
CA ILE A 239 20.34 15.06 15.61
C ILE A 239 20.29 16.10 14.50
N VAL A 240 19.27 16.94 14.51
CA VAL A 240 19.06 17.99 13.51
C VAL A 240 18.86 19.32 14.25
N GLY A 241 19.71 20.31 13.95
CA GLY A 241 19.65 21.62 14.62
C GLY A 241 19.80 21.56 16.14
N GLY A 242 20.49 20.54 16.68
CA GLY A 242 20.64 20.33 18.13
C GLY A 242 19.49 19.58 18.80
N ALA A 243 18.41 19.27 18.07
CA ALA A 243 17.29 18.45 18.54
C ALA A 243 17.38 17.01 18.02
N GLY A 244 17.11 16.03 18.88
CA GLY A 244 16.99 14.64 18.49
C GLY A 244 15.64 14.38 17.82
N VAL A 245 15.66 13.75 16.63
CA VAL A 245 14.46 13.34 15.87
C VAL A 245 14.52 11.85 15.58
N LEU A 246 13.44 11.14 15.86
CA LEU A 246 13.22 9.75 15.47
C LEU A 246 12.27 9.72 14.27
N ILE A 247 12.72 9.15 13.15
CA ILE A 247 11.93 8.93 11.96
C ILE A 247 11.65 7.43 11.84
N THR A 248 10.39 7.04 11.83
CA THR A 248 9.99 5.64 11.68
C THR A 248 9.17 5.47 10.39
N VAL A 249 9.63 4.57 9.51
CA VAL A 249 8.96 4.17 8.27
C VAL A 249 8.37 2.79 8.47
N ILE A 250 7.04 2.66 8.33
CA ILE A 250 6.30 1.41 8.53
C ILE A 250 5.49 1.12 7.26
N GLY A 251 5.75 0.00 6.59
CA GLY A 251 4.98 -0.34 5.39
C GLY A 251 5.56 -1.48 4.56
N GLU A 252 4.94 -1.75 3.42
CA GLU A 252 5.34 -2.80 2.48
C GLU A 252 6.45 -2.32 1.54
N VAL A 253 7.59 -1.99 2.11
CA VAL A 253 8.74 -1.49 1.36
C VAL A 253 10.01 -2.29 1.69
N PRO A 254 10.97 -2.42 0.76
CA PRO A 254 12.30 -2.95 1.07
C PRO A 254 13.09 -1.98 1.94
N LEU A 255 14.08 -2.50 2.69
CA LEU A 255 14.95 -1.68 3.53
C LEU A 255 15.66 -0.54 2.78
N PRO A 256 16.18 -0.72 1.55
CA PRO A 256 16.76 0.39 0.78
C PRO A 256 15.77 1.52 0.53
N ALA A 257 14.51 1.20 0.20
CA ALA A 257 13.47 2.22 0.01
C ALA A 257 13.14 2.94 1.31
N ALA A 258 12.97 2.20 2.42
CA ALA A 258 12.70 2.81 3.73
C ALA A 258 13.79 3.79 4.16
N ARG A 259 15.06 3.47 3.91
CA ARG A 259 16.19 4.38 4.15
C ARG A 259 16.08 5.66 3.30
N LEU A 260 15.84 5.52 2.00
CA LEU A 260 15.69 6.68 1.09
C LEU A 260 14.46 7.53 1.44
N ILE A 261 13.35 6.89 1.84
CA ILE A 261 12.14 7.60 2.29
C ILE A 261 12.44 8.39 3.57
N ALA A 262 13.16 7.79 4.53
CA ALA A 262 13.58 8.50 5.74
C ALA A 262 14.58 9.64 5.44
N ASP A 263 15.48 9.46 4.46
CA ASP A 263 16.42 10.48 4.00
C ASP A 263 15.75 11.63 3.24
N ALA A 264 14.59 11.37 2.61
CA ALA A 264 13.80 12.38 1.91
C ALA A 264 13.17 13.41 2.87
N VAL A 265 13.06 13.08 4.15
CA VAL A 265 12.56 13.99 5.18
C VAL A 265 13.69 14.90 5.66
N ARG A 266 13.51 16.20 5.49
CA ARG A 266 14.47 17.22 5.91
C ARG A 266 13.83 18.23 6.84
N VAL A 267 14.57 18.67 7.83
CA VAL A 267 14.16 19.81 8.66
C VAL A 267 14.61 21.10 7.97
N VAL A 268 13.66 22.00 7.73
CA VAL A 268 13.92 23.30 7.15
C VAL A 268 14.16 24.28 8.32
N PRO A 269 15.33 24.95 8.40
CA PRO A 269 15.55 25.96 9.44
C PRO A 269 14.54 27.11 9.30
N ARG A 270 13.90 27.49 10.40
CA ARG A 270 13.10 28.74 10.43
C ARG A 270 14.02 29.90 10.09
N ARG A 271 13.66 30.67 9.05
CA ARG A 271 14.26 31.94 8.75
C ARG A 271 13.72 33.02 9.67
#